data_e2533e2af7bd4f7d44d064640265037a
#
_entry.id   e2533e2af7bd4f7d44d064640265037a
#
_cell.length_a   1.000
_cell.length_b   1.000
_cell.length_c   1.000
_cell.angle_alpha   90.00
_cell.angle_beta   90.00
_cell.angle_gamma   90.00
#
_symmetry.space_group_name_H-M   'P 1'
#
loop_
_entity.id
_entity.type
_entity.pdbx_description
1 polymer ?
#
loop_
_entity_poly.entity_id
_entity_poly.type
_entity_poly.pdbx_seq_one_letter_code
_entity_poly.pdbx_strand_id
1 'polypeptide(L)'
;MTASERIILLVEDNEVNRDMLVRRLQRAGHKVATAGDGEAALTAMREQQPAVVLMDMNLPVKDGWTACREAQQDASIAEIPIIALTAHAMEEDKHRALEAGCSDYATKPVDFPDLLTKIAAQLDAHH
;
A
#
# COMPACT_ATOMS: atom_id res chain seq x y z
N MET A 1 4.16 -20.21 1.13
CA MET A 1 4.92 -19.00 1.48
C MET A 1 5.06 -18.88 2.98
N THR A 2 6.26 -18.70 3.48
CA THR A 2 6.49 -18.50 4.91
C THR A 2 6.24 -17.02 5.27
N ALA A 3 6.05 -16.74 6.56
CA ALA A 3 5.86 -15.37 7.02
C ALA A 3 7.06 -14.47 6.66
N SER A 4 8.27 -15.02 6.62
CA SER A 4 9.48 -14.27 6.27
C SER A 4 9.54 -13.86 4.80
N GLU A 5 8.69 -14.45 3.95
CA GLU A 5 8.62 -14.11 2.53
C GLU A 5 7.55 -13.09 2.22
N ARG A 6 6.74 -12.71 3.20
CA ARG A 6 5.70 -11.71 3.03
C ARG A 6 6.33 -10.32 3.03
N ILE A 7 6.21 -9.65 1.90
CA ILE A 7 6.79 -8.32 1.72
C ILE A 7 5.68 -7.30 1.72
N ILE A 8 5.90 -6.20 2.42
CA ILE A 8 5.03 -5.03 2.34
C ILE A 8 5.67 -4.07 1.35
N LEU A 9 4.93 -3.68 0.32
CA LEU A 9 5.39 -2.66 -0.62
C LEU A 9 4.88 -1.31 -0.14
N LEU A 10 5.80 -0.40 0.14
CA LEU A 10 5.47 0.98 0.52
C LEU A 10 5.69 1.89 -0.67
N VAL A 11 4.64 2.54 -1.12
CA VAL A 11 4.69 3.49 -2.23
C VAL A 11 4.54 4.91 -1.69
N GLU A 12 5.62 5.64 -1.69
CA GLU A 12 5.72 6.99 -1.14
C GLU A 12 6.81 7.75 -1.89
N ASP A 13 6.49 8.91 -2.44
CA ASP A 13 7.46 9.70 -3.20
C ASP A 13 8.39 10.53 -2.33
N ASN A 14 7.95 10.92 -1.13
CA ASN A 14 8.78 11.70 -0.22
C ASN A 14 9.79 10.78 0.49
N GLU A 15 11.07 11.02 0.24
CA GLU A 15 12.13 10.17 0.75
C GLU A 15 12.17 10.11 2.28
N VAL A 16 11.96 11.24 2.94
CA VAL A 16 12.00 11.32 4.41
C VAL A 16 10.84 10.50 5.00
N ASN A 17 9.64 10.69 4.49
CA ASN A 17 8.46 9.95 4.94
C ASN A 17 8.62 8.46 4.66
N ARG A 18 9.13 8.11 3.49
CA ARG A 18 9.38 6.73 3.11
C ARG A 18 10.34 6.04 4.07
N ASP A 19 11.48 6.68 4.33
CA ASP A 19 12.49 6.12 5.24
C ASP A 19 11.95 5.92 6.65
N MET A 20 11.19 6.89 7.15
CA MET A 20 10.58 6.80 8.47
C MET A 20 9.63 5.62 8.57
N LEU A 21 8.75 5.45 7.59
CA LEU A 21 7.78 4.35 7.58
C LEU A 21 8.47 3.00 7.41
N VAL A 22 9.49 2.92 6.56
CA VAL A 22 10.27 1.70 6.40
C VAL A 22 10.87 1.24 7.73
N ARG A 23 11.51 2.17 8.45
CA ARG A 23 12.12 1.84 9.75
C ARG A 23 11.10 1.33 10.75
N ARG A 24 9.94 1.98 10.82
CA ARG A 24 8.88 1.58 11.73
C ARG A 24 8.32 0.21 11.40
N LEU A 25 8.09 -0.05 10.12
CA LEU A 25 7.58 -1.34 9.67
C LEU A 25 8.60 -2.45 9.92
N GLN A 26 9.88 -2.19 9.69
CA GLN A 26 10.94 -3.16 9.97
C GLN A 26 11.04 -3.48 11.46
N ARG A 27 10.88 -2.48 12.32
CA ARG A 27 10.86 -2.70 13.77
C ARG A 27 9.69 -3.57 14.20
N ALA A 28 8.59 -3.49 13.46
CA ALA A 28 7.42 -4.32 13.74
C ALA A 28 7.56 -5.75 13.18
N GLY A 29 8.69 -6.06 12.54
CA GLY A 29 8.97 -7.40 12.07
C GLY A 29 8.64 -7.64 10.60
N HIS A 30 8.32 -6.59 9.85
CA HIS A 30 7.96 -6.74 8.43
C HIS A 30 9.15 -6.53 7.51
N LYS A 31 9.14 -7.24 6.38
CA LYS A 31 10.06 -6.97 5.28
C LYS A 31 9.39 -5.93 4.37
N VAL A 32 10.15 -4.93 3.98
CA VAL A 32 9.60 -3.79 3.23
C VAL A 32 10.38 -3.58 1.94
N ALA A 33 9.65 -3.45 0.83
CA ALA A 33 10.17 -2.95 -0.43
C ALA A 33 9.55 -1.58 -0.67
N THR A 34 10.16 -0.75 -1.50
CA THR A 34 9.68 0.61 -1.74
C THR A 34 9.53 0.91 -3.22
N ALA A 35 8.63 1.85 -3.52
CA ALA A 35 8.49 2.43 -4.86
C ALA A 35 8.19 3.92 -4.68
N GLY A 36 8.64 4.74 -5.63
CA GLY A 36 8.53 6.19 -5.52
C GLY A 36 7.39 6.81 -6.31
N ASP A 37 6.70 6.05 -7.14
CA ASP A 37 5.56 6.54 -7.91
C ASP A 37 4.64 5.37 -8.29
N GLY A 38 3.50 5.70 -8.93
CA GLY A 38 2.50 4.69 -9.26
C GLY A 38 2.97 3.69 -10.32
N GLU A 39 3.79 4.11 -11.27
CA GLU A 39 4.32 3.22 -12.30
C GLU A 39 5.30 2.22 -11.71
N ALA A 40 6.22 2.70 -10.86
CA ALA A 40 7.17 1.85 -10.14
C ALA A 40 6.42 0.88 -9.20
N ALA A 41 5.30 1.33 -8.63
CA ALA A 41 4.48 0.48 -7.76
C ALA A 41 3.93 -0.71 -8.54
N LEU A 42 3.37 -0.48 -9.72
CA LEU A 42 2.82 -1.56 -10.54
C LEU A 42 3.90 -2.56 -10.95
N THR A 43 5.07 -2.06 -11.36
CA THR A 43 6.21 -2.91 -11.71
C THR A 43 6.63 -3.77 -10.51
N ALA A 44 6.77 -3.15 -9.33
CA ALA A 44 7.16 -3.86 -8.13
C ALA A 44 6.11 -4.91 -7.72
N MET A 45 4.83 -4.61 -7.88
CA MET A 45 3.77 -5.57 -7.59
C MET A 45 3.89 -6.81 -8.48
N ARG A 46 4.14 -6.62 -9.76
CA ARG A 46 4.30 -7.74 -10.69
C ARG A 46 5.53 -8.57 -10.40
N GLU A 47 6.65 -7.92 -10.12
CA GLU A 47 7.92 -8.59 -9.89
C GLU A 47 8.03 -9.26 -8.54
N GLN A 48 7.54 -8.63 -7.48
CA GLN A 48 7.77 -9.07 -6.12
C GLN A 48 6.57 -9.74 -5.47
N GLN A 49 5.38 -9.57 -6.04
CA GLN A 49 4.15 -10.12 -5.49
C GLN A 49 4.02 -9.87 -3.98
N PRO A 50 3.98 -8.59 -3.56
CA PRO A 50 3.91 -8.29 -2.13
C PRO A 50 2.63 -8.80 -1.50
N ALA A 51 2.67 -9.06 -0.22
CA ALA A 51 1.48 -9.51 0.52
C ALA A 51 0.49 -8.38 0.78
N VAL A 52 0.99 -7.15 0.92
CA VAL A 52 0.19 -5.94 1.13
C VAL A 52 0.92 -4.76 0.49
N VAL A 53 0.17 -3.82 -0.08
CA VAL A 53 0.71 -2.56 -0.61
C VAL A 53 0.16 -1.40 0.22
N LEU A 54 1.05 -0.52 0.67
CA LEU A 54 0.68 0.75 1.28
C LEU A 54 0.90 1.80 0.20
N MET A 55 -0.19 2.38 -0.32
CA MET A 55 -0.15 3.24 -1.49
C MET A 55 -0.53 4.67 -1.14
N ASP A 56 0.43 5.59 -1.21
CA ASP A 56 0.12 7.01 -1.14
C ASP A 56 -0.72 7.37 -2.37
N MET A 57 -1.86 8.02 -2.16
CA MET A 57 -2.74 8.38 -3.25
C MET A 57 -2.23 9.59 -4.03
N ASN A 58 -1.31 10.35 -3.47
CA ASN A 58 -0.80 11.61 -4.03
C ASN A 58 0.61 11.43 -4.60
N LEU A 59 0.71 10.68 -5.69
CA LEU A 59 2.00 10.29 -6.27
C LEU A 59 2.28 11.04 -7.59
N PRO A 60 3.57 11.25 -7.92
CA PRO A 60 3.95 11.75 -9.25
C PRO A 60 3.85 10.66 -10.30
N VAL A 61 3.98 11.04 -11.57
CA VAL A 61 3.97 10.18 -12.75
C VAL A 61 2.61 9.50 -12.95
N LYS A 62 2.22 8.63 -12.01
CA LYS A 62 0.92 7.98 -12.01
C LYS A 62 0.43 7.98 -10.57
N ASP A 63 -0.71 8.62 -10.32
CA ASP A 63 -1.23 8.72 -8.95
C ASP A 63 -1.74 7.38 -8.42
N GLY A 64 -1.97 7.34 -7.10
CA GLY A 64 -2.39 6.11 -6.44
C GLY A 64 -3.75 5.59 -6.90
N TRP A 65 -4.69 6.50 -7.22
CA TRP A 65 -6.01 6.12 -7.72
C TRP A 65 -5.91 5.35 -9.03
N THR A 66 -5.12 5.90 -9.96
CA THR A 66 -4.90 5.30 -11.27
C THR A 66 -4.16 3.96 -11.14
N ALA A 67 -3.13 3.92 -10.30
CA ALA A 67 -2.37 2.70 -10.06
C ALA A 67 -3.27 1.59 -9.50
N CYS A 68 -4.14 1.92 -8.54
CA CYS A 68 -5.08 0.95 -7.98
C CYS A 68 -6.02 0.38 -9.04
N ARG A 69 -6.56 1.25 -9.89
CA ARG A 69 -7.47 0.80 -10.96
C ARG A 69 -6.76 -0.11 -11.94
N GLU A 70 -5.55 0.24 -12.34
CA GLU A 70 -4.78 -0.60 -13.26
C GLU A 70 -4.40 -1.94 -12.64
N ALA A 71 -4.08 -1.95 -11.34
CA ALA A 71 -3.80 -3.18 -10.62
C ALA A 71 -5.02 -4.12 -10.63
N GLN A 72 -6.21 -3.56 -10.48
CA GLN A 72 -7.45 -4.36 -10.50
C GLN A 72 -7.71 -4.99 -11.87
N GLN A 73 -7.18 -4.40 -12.92
CA GLN A 73 -7.35 -4.91 -14.29
C GLN A 73 -6.26 -5.89 -14.71
N ASP A 74 -5.24 -6.07 -13.89
CA ASP A 74 -4.12 -6.97 -14.17
C ASP A 74 -4.30 -8.24 -13.33
N ALA A 75 -4.65 -9.35 -13.98
CA ALA A 75 -4.94 -10.60 -13.30
C ALA A 75 -3.77 -11.10 -12.43
N SER A 76 -2.54 -10.74 -12.77
CA SER A 76 -1.37 -11.19 -12.00
C SER A 76 -1.25 -10.51 -10.63
N ILE A 77 -1.88 -9.36 -10.44
CA ILE A 77 -1.76 -8.57 -9.21
C ILE A 77 -3.10 -8.08 -8.65
N ALA A 78 -4.22 -8.41 -9.30
CA ALA A 78 -5.54 -7.90 -8.92
C ALA A 78 -5.96 -8.28 -7.51
N GLU A 79 -5.44 -9.37 -6.97
CA GLU A 79 -5.81 -9.85 -5.63
C GLU A 79 -4.90 -9.33 -4.52
N ILE A 80 -3.82 -8.61 -4.86
CA ILE A 80 -2.94 -8.04 -3.84
C ILE A 80 -3.68 -6.92 -3.11
N PRO A 81 -3.83 -6.99 -1.78
CA PRO A 81 -4.55 -5.97 -1.04
C PRO A 81 -3.76 -4.66 -1.00
N ILE A 82 -4.46 -3.55 -1.21
CA ILE A 82 -3.87 -2.21 -1.21
C ILE A 82 -4.55 -1.40 -0.11
N ILE A 83 -3.76 -0.84 0.79
CA ILE A 83 -4.22 0.11 1.79
C ILE A 83 -3.87 1.50 1.28
N ALA A 84 -4.88 2.32 1.03
CA ALA A 84 -4.68 3.68 0.57
C ALA A 84 -4.22 4.59 1.71
N LEU A 85 -3.16 5.37 1.48
CA LEU A 85 -2.72 6.40 2.42
C LEU A 85 -3.15 7.75 1.86
N THR A 86 -4.05 8.43 2.55
CA THR A 86 -4.66 9.66 2.03
C THR A 86 -4.61 10.78 3.07
N ALA A 87 -4.38 12.02 2.60
CA ALA A 87 -4.42 13.20 3.45
C ALA A 87 -5.87 13.63 3.76
N HIS A 88 -6.85 13.04 3.11
CA HIS A 88 -8.25 13.42 3.23
C HIS A 88 -9.06 12.33 3.89
N ALA A 89 -9.77 12.69 4.97
CA ALA A 89 -10.53 11.74 5.78
C ALA A 89 -12.04 11.80 5.53
N MET A 90 -12.48 12.49 4.47
CA MET A 90 -13.90 12.64 4.16
C MET A 90 -14.49 11.35 3.61
N GLU A 91 -15.78 11.13 3.83
CA GLU A 91 -16.48 9.94 3.36
C GLU A 91 -16.33 9.72 1.86
N GLU A 92 -16.34 10.81 1.09
CA GLU A 92 -16.16 10.75 -0.37
C GLU A 92 -14.82 10.15 -0.76
N ASP A 93 -13.77 10.48 -0.02
CA ASP A 93 -12.42 9.97 -0.30
C ASP A 93 -12.32 8.49 0.07
N LYS A 94 -12.97 8.08 1.13
CA LYS A 94 -13.04 6.67 1.52
C LYS A 94 -13.76 5.86 0.46
N HIS A 95 -14.90 6.34 -0.01
CA HIS A 95 -15.65 5.71 -1.09
C HIS A 95 -14.81 5.60 -2.36
N ARG A 96 -14.11 6.67 -2.69
CA ARG A 96 -13.26 6.71 -3.88
C ARG A 96 -12.15 5.67 -3.81
N ALA A 97 -11.52 5.52 -2.63
CA ALA A 97 -10.49 4.51 -2.45
C ALA A 97 -11.03 3.10 -2.66
N LEU A 98 -12.16 2.79 -2.06
CA LEU A 98 -12.78 1.47 -2.18
C LEU A 98 -13.23 1.20 -3.61
N GLU A 99 -13.81 2.18 -4.29
CA GLU A 99 -14.22 2.05 -5.68
C GLU A 99 -13.03 1.87 -6.62
N ALA A 100 -11.87 2.43 -6.29
CA ALA A 100 -10.66 2.25 -7.07
C ALA A 100 -10.03 0.87 -6.86
N GLY A 101 -10.55 0.07 -5.91
CA GLY A 101 -10.08 -1.28 -5.67
C GLY A 101 -9.19 -1.43 -4.45
N CYS A 102 -9.07 -0.39 -3.61
CA CYS A 102 -8.32 -0.49 -2.35
C CYS A 102 -9.08 -1.34 -1.35
N SER A 103 -8.35 -2.15 -0.59
CA SER A 103 -8.94 -3.02 0.42
C SER A 103 -9.28 -2.27 1.71
N ASP A 104 -8.53 -1.20 1.99
CA ASP A 104 -8.72 -0.38 3.19
C ASP A 104 -8.08 0.98 2.92
N TYR A 105 -8.15 1.87 3.89
CA TYR A 105 -7.52 3.18 3.81
C TYR A 105 -6.99 3.58 5.18
N ALA A 106 -6.01 4.49 5.19
CA ALA A 106 -5.51 5.14 6.41
C ALA A 106 -5.28 6.60 6.09
N THR A 107 -5.55 7.48 7.05
CA THR A 107 -5.39 8.92 6.87
C THR A 107 -4.02 9.38 7.33
N LYS A 108 -3.52 10.44 6.72
CA LYS A 108 -2.28 11.11 7.14
C LYS A 108 -2.62 12.27 8.06
N PRO A 109 -1.81 12.52 9.09
CA PRO A 109 -0.60 11.77 9.48
C PRO A 109 -0.96 10.37 9.96
N VAL A 110 -0.09 9.42 9.68
CA VAL A 110 -0.37 8.01 9.94
C VAL A 110 -0.37 7.73 11.43
N ASP A 111 -1.47 7.12 11.90
CA ASP A 111 -1.56 6.51 13.23
C ASP A 111 -0.94 5.12 13.09
N PHE A 112 0.29 4.96 13.53
CA PHE A 112 1.04 3.75 13.26
C PHE A 112 0.44 2.49 13.89
N PRO A 113 -0.01 2.49 15.16
CA PRO A 113 -0.70 1.33 15.70
C PRO A 113 -1.93 0.92 14.90
N ASP A 114 -2.73 1.89 14.44
CA ASP A 114 -3.89 1.62 13.59
C ASP A 114 -3.47 1.02 12.25
N LEU A 115 -2.41 1.56 11.64
CA LEU A 115 -1.89 1.04 10.37
C LEU A 115 -1.43 -0.40 10.53
N LEU A 116 -0.72 -0.73 11.59
CA LEU A 116 -0.28 -2.10 11.85
C LEU A 116 -1.47 -3.06 11.98
N THR A 117 -2.54 -2.63 12.64
CA THR A 117 -3.77 -3.40 12.76
C THR A 117 -4.38 -3.69 11.39
N LYS A 118 -4.43 -2.67 10.53
CA LYS A 118 -4.96 -2.82 9.18
C LYS A 118 -4.09 -3.75 8.32
N ILE A 119 -2.78 -3.64 8.44
CA ILE A 119 -1.85 -4.55 7.75
C ILE A 119 -2.08 -5.98 8.19
N ALA A 120 -2.16 -6.22 9.49
CA ALA A 120 -2.37 -7.55 10.03
C ALA A 120 -3.69 -8.16 9.52
N ALA A 121 -4.75 -7.35 9.47
CA ALA A 121 -6.04 -7.80 8.96
C ALA A 121 -5.96 -8.25 7.49
N GLN A 122 -5.21 -7.52 6.66
CA GLN A 122 -5.03 -7.91 5.25
C GLN A 122 -4.16 -9.14 5.11
N LEU A 123 -3.11 -9.27 5.90
CA LEU A 123 -2.25 -10.45 5.88
C LEU A 123 -3.03 -11.71 6.28
N ASP A 124 -3.88 -11.61 7.29
CA ASP A 124 -4.70 -12.73 7.75
C ASP A 124 -5.75 -13.12 6.71
N ALA A 125 -6.31 -12.16 6.01
CA ALA A 125 -7.36 -12.41 5.02
C ALA A 125 -6.84 -13.05 3.74
N HIS A 126 -5.53 -12.92 3.45
CA HIS A 126 -4.96 -13.25 2.15
C HIS A 126 -3.80 -14.25 2.18
N HIS A 127 -3.61 -14.96 3.28
CA HIS A 127 -2.54 -15.97 3.30
C HIS A 127 -3.03 -17.39 3.01
#